data_27ba59a3226ad03ddba390e5b5e5b743
#
_entry.id   27ba59a3226ad03ddba390e5b5e5b743
#
_cell.length_a   1.000
_cell.length_b   1.000
_cell.length_c   1.000
_cell.angle_alpha   90.00
_cell.angle_beta   90.00
_cell.angle_gamma   90.00
#
_symmetry.space_group_name_H-M   'P 1'
#
loop_
_entity.id
_entity.type
_entity.pdbx_description
1 polymer ?
#
loop_
_entity_poly.entity_id
_entity_poly.type
_entity_poly.pdbx_seq_one_letter_code
_entity_poly.pdbx_strand_id
1 'polypeptide(L)'
;NPWGEVNPDLEMVRPDFDAAQVRRNNLMAYLLPRLGRSKIFVVAEAVGYQGGRFSGIAITCERMLLDKHKTIRAHQITPVTLQRTSSPASPMLKRTQQEQGFNEPTDTVVWSAIIEQGIDPYDALLWNIFPFHPHKAGEPLTNRTPTESEQQLGWEYTKKLLALHTELGGPKPLVLAVGQKSADTMGRFGLSAIGLRHPANGGANLYREGFAKAI
;
A
#
# COMPACT_ATOMS: atom_id res chain seq x y z
N ASN A 1 12.58 -3.98 -5.27
CA ASN A 1 11.44 -4.63 -5.96
C ASN A 1 10.78 -5.65 -5.04
N PRO A 2 9.64 -5.32 -4.37
CA PRO A 2 8.98 -6.21 -3.42
C PRO A 2 8.54 -7.55 -4.04
N TRP A 3 8.27 -7.59 -5.33
CA TRP A 3 7.75 -8.80 -5.99
C TRP A 3 8.83 -9.64 -6.70
N GLY A 4 10.10 -9.28 -6.60
CA GLY A 4 11.20 -9.98 -7.27
C GLY A 4 12.44 -10.20 -6.41
N GLU A 5 12.57 -9.47 -5.30
CA GLU A 5 13.77 -9.49 -4.46
C GLU A 5 13.46 -9.93 -3.04
N VAL A 6 14.35 -10.71 -2.46
CA VAL A 6 14.29 -11.16 -1.07
C VAL A 6 15.57 -10.70 -0.36
N ASN A 7 15.41 -10.08 0.81
CA ASN A 7 16.53 -9.74 1.68
C ASN A 7 16.59 -10.80 2.80
N PRO A 8 17.59 -11.70 2.79
CA PRO A 8 17.66 -12.81 3.75
C PRO A 8 17.89 -12.37 5.20
N ASP A 9 18.40 -11.15 5.41
CA ASP A 9 18.61 -10.61 6.77
C ASP A 9 17.28 -10.13 7.40
N LEU A 10 16.29 -9.82 6.58
CA LEU A 10 15.02 -9.22 7.02
C LEU A 10 13.81 -10.14 6.82
N GLU A 11 13.90 -11.08 5.89
CA GLU A 11 12.78 -11.89 5.42
C GLU A 11 12.98 -13.37 5.72
N MET A 12 11.88 -14.10 5.76
CA MET A 12 11.94 -15.55 5.96
C MET A 12 12.58 -16.22 4.74
N VAL A 13 13.60 -17.04 5.01
CA VAL A 13 14.26 -17.87 4.01
C VAL A 13 14.15 -19.33 4.46
N ARG A 14 13.36 -20.11 3.73
CA ARG A 14 13.15 -21.54 3.98
C ARG A 14 12.96 -22.26 2.64
N PRO A 15 13.27 -23.56 2.53
CA PRO A 15 13.15 -24.30 1.27
C PRO A 15 11.73 -24.27 0.64
N ASP A 16 10.69 -24.14 1.47
CA ASP A 16 9.27 -24.12 1.09
C ASP A 16 8.65 -22.71 1.07
N PHE A 17 9.47 -21.64 1.16
CA PHE A 17 8.97 -20.28 1.31
C PHE A 17 9.73 -19.29 0.43
N ASP A 18 9.06 -18.80 -0.61
CA ASP A 18 9.52 -17.67 -1.45
C ASP A 18 8.79 -16.40 -1.03
N ALA A 19 9.48 -15.50 -0.33
CA ALA A 19 8.90 -14.24 0.14
C ALA A 19 8.40 -13.34 -1.01
N ALA A 20 9.09 -13.33 -2.16
CA ALA A 20 8.66 -12.57 -3.31
C ALA A 20 7.36 -13.14 -3.91
N GLN A 21 7.25 -14.48 -3.98
CA GLN A 21 6.01 -15.14 -4.42
C GLN A 21 4.86 -14.89 -3.45
N VAL A 22 5.12 -14.95 -2.13
CA VAL A 22 4.11 -14.63 -1.12
C VAL A 22 3.56 -13.22 -1.32
N ARG A 23 4.42 -12.22 -1.55
CA ARG A 23 3.97 -10.84 -1.82
C ARG A 23 3.18 -10.72 -3.11
N ARG A 24 3.55 -11.44 -4.17
CA ARG A 24 2.73 -11.52 -5.41
C ARG A 24 1.35 -12.11 -5.14
N ASN A 25 1.29 -13.19 -4.37
CA ASN A 25 0.02 -13.83 -3.99
C ASN A 25 -0.84 -12.90 -3.12
N ASN A 26 -0.24 -12.20 -2.16
CA ASN A 26 -0.92 -11.20 -1.34
C ASN A 26 -1.51 -10.08 -2.21
N LEU A 27 -0.72 -9.54 -3.15
CA LEU A 27 -1.20 -8.50 -4.07
C LEU A 27 -2.34 -9.01 -4.94
N MET A 28 -2.25 -10.22 -5.49
CA MET A 28 -3.32 -10.81 -6.29
C MET A 28 -4.60 -10.98 -5.48
N ALA A 29 -4.50 -11.54 -4.28
CA ALA A 29 -5.64 -11.72 -3.38
C ALA A 29 -6.30 -10.39 -2.98
N TYR A 30 -5.51 -9.31 -2.88
CA TYR A 30 -6.00 -7.96 -2.61
C TYR A 30 -6.69 -7.34 -3.83
N LEU A 31 -6.13 -7.49 -5.03
CA LEU A 31 -6.63 -6.86 -6.25
C LEU A 31 -7.90 -7.55 -6.78
N LEU A 32 -7.96 -8.87 -6.77
CA LEU A 32 -9.07 -9.63 -7.36
C LEU A 32 -10.46 -9.18 -6.91
N PRO A 33 -10.76 -8.98 -5.61
CA PRO A 33 -12.08 -8.55 -5.18
C PRO A 33 -12.37 -7.05 -5.40
N ARG A 34 -11.39 -6.26 -5.87
CA ARG A 34 -11.48 -4.80 -6.06
C ARG A 34 -11.54 -4.38 -7.52
N LEU A 35 -10.83 -5.10 -8.38
CA LEU A 35 -10.86 -4.81 -9.82
C LEU A 35 -12.28 -5.06 -10.38
N GLY A 36 -12.73 -4.14 -11.23
CA GLY A 36 -14.09 -4.15 -11.76
C GLY A 36 -15.17 -3.66 -10.77
N ARG A 37 -14.79 -3.27 -9.53
CA ARG A 37 -15.75 -2.91 -8.48
C ARG A 37 -15.46 -1.55 -7.82
N SER A 38 -14.19 -1.26 -7.53
CA SER A 38 -13.80 -0.12 -6.70
C SER A 38 -14.30 1.22 -7.26
N LYS A 39 -14.85 2.05 -6.37
CA LYS A 39 -15.36 3.40 -6.68
C LYS A 39 -14.36 4.48 -6.29
N ILE A 40 -13.40 4.15 -5.42
CA ILE A 40 -12.38 5.06 -4.90
C ILE A 40 -11.00 4.48 -5.20
N PHE A 41 -10.11 5.32 -5.71
CA PHE A 41 -8.72 4.98 -5.98
C PHE A 41 -7.82 5.90 -5.14
N VAL A 42 -7.24 5.35 -4.06
CA VAL A 42 -6.36 6.09 -3.13
C VAL A 42 -4.92 5.84 -3.52
N VAL A 43 -4.18 6.90 -3.87
CA VAL A 43 -2.83 6.77 -4.40
C VAL A 43 -1.83 7.55 -3.56
N ALA A 44 -0.78 6.87 -3.08
CA ALA A 44 0.37 7.47 -2.42
C ALA A 44 1.59 7.48 -3.36
N GLU A 45 2.68 8.14 -2.93
CA GLU A 45 3.86 8.37 -3.77
C GLU A 45 4.62 7.06 -4.07
N ALA A 46 4.97 6.29 -3.03
CA ALA A 46 5.76 5.07 -3.17
C ALA A 46 5.51 4.10 -2.00
N VAL A 47 5.93 2.85 -2.20
CA VAL A 47 5.88 1.83 -1.16
C VAL A 47 6.85 2.16 -0.02
N GLY A 48 6.35 2.19 1.22
CA GLY A 48 7.16 2.34 2.42
C GLY A 48 7.67 1.00 2.96
N TYR A 49 8.84 1.04 3.66
CA TYR A 49 9.41 -0.18 4.24
C TYR A 49 8.56 -0.76 5.38
N GLN A 50 7.81 0.08 6.10
CA GLN A 50 6.93 -0.39 7.18
C GLN A 50 5.57 -0.90 6.67
N GLY A 51 5.20 -0.56 5.44
CA GLY A 51 3.97 -0.94 4.77
C GLY A 51 4.18 -2.00 3.70
N GLY A 52 3.90 -1.62 2.45
CA GLY A 52 3.86 -2.51 1.29
C GLY A 52 5.14 -3.28 0.96
N ARG A 53 6.33 -2.87 1.48
CA ARG A 53 7.59 -3.57 1.23
C ARG A 53 7.54 -5.06 1.65
N PHE A 54 6.93 -5.35 2.78
CA PHE A 54 6.83 -6.72 3.30
C PHE A 54 5.46 -7.37 3.06
N SER A 55 4.40 -6.59 3.02
CA SER A 55 3.05 -7.12 2.74
C SER A 55 2.82 -7.45 1.25
N GLY A 56 3.48 -6.71 0.35
CA GLY A 56 3.22 -6.73 -1.09
C GLY A 56 2.00 -5.92 -1.51
N ILE A 57 1.30 -5.25 -0.57
CA ILE A 57 0.08 -4.49 -0.83
C ILE A 57 0.33 -3.00 -0.51
N ALA A 58 -0.04 -2.11 -1.42
CA ALA A 58 0.11 -0.68 -1.25
C ALA A 58 -0.63 -0.19 0.01
N ILE A 59 -0.02 0.73 0.76
CA ILE A 59 -0.61 1.37 1.94
C ILE A 59 -1.21 0.34 2.92
N THR A 60 -0.54 -0.81 3.07
CA THR A 60 -1.03 -1.90 3.92
C THR A 60 0.14 -2.61 4.59
N CYS A 61 0.23 -2.54 5.91
CA CYS A 61 1.32 -3.16 6.67
C CYS A 61 1.00 -4.60 7.09
N GLU A 62 2.05 -5.38 7.42
CA GLU A 62 1.90 -6.80 7.81
C GLU A 62 0.99 -7.00 9.02
N ARG A 63 1.02 -6.07 9.99
CA ARG A 63 0.20 -6.19 11.20
C ARG A 63 -1.30 -6.25 10.88
N MET A 64 -1.74 -5.56 9.83
CA MET A 64 -3.11 -5.63 9.32
C MET A 64 -3.42 -7.00 8.72
N LEU A 65 -2.48 -7.54 7.91
CA LEU A 65 -2.65 -8.87 7.29
C LEU A 65 -2.75 -9.99 8.31
N LEU A 66 -2.03 -9.87 9.43
CA LEU A 66 -1.96 -10.87 10.50
C LEU A 66 -3.09 -10.75 11.52
N ASP A 67 -4.05 -9.86 11.30
CA ASP A 67 -5.13 -9.52 12.26
C ASP A 67 -4.62 -9.07 13.65
N LYS A 68 -3.40 -8.54 13.69
CA LYS A 68 -2.74 -8.02 14.89
C LYS A 68 -2.83 -6.49 15.02
N HIS A 69 -3.47 -5.83 14.04
CA HIS A 69 -3.71 -4.39 14.11
C HIS A 69 -4.89 -4.08 15.05
N LYS A 70 -4.81 -2.95 15.78
CA LYS A 70 -5.82 -2.60 16.80
C LYS A 70 -7.22 -2.35 16.23
N THR A 71 -7.29 -1.73 15.05
CA THR A 71 -8.54 -1.25 14.46
C THR A 71 -8.86 -1.85 13.09
N ILE A 72 -7.85 -2.18 12.29
CA ILE A 72 -8.03 -2.72 10.94
C ILE A 72 -7.92 -4.24 11.01
N ARG A 73 -8.93 -4.93 10.48
CA ARG A 73 -9.02 -6.39 10.50
C ARG A 73 -8.59 -6.98 9.15
N ALA A 74 -7.99 -8.17 9.18
CA ALA A 74 -7.49 -8.83 7.97
C ALA A 74 -8.60 -9.06 6.92
N HIS A 75 -9.81 -9.41 7.32
CA HIS A 75 -10.94 -9.59 6.42
C HIS A 75 -11.39 -8.31 5.69
N GLN A 76 -11.02 -7.13 6.18
CA GLN A 76 -11.25 -5.84 5.49
C GLN A 76 -10.25 -5.62 4.34
N ILE A 77 -9.09 -6.30 4.39
CA ILE A 77 -8.05 -6.25 3.36
C ILE A 77 -8.35 -7.28 2.26
N THR A 78 -8.67 -8.51 2.66
CA THR A 78 -8.87 -9.64 1.75
C THR A 78 -9.79 -10.71 2.37
N PRO A 79 -10.55 -11.45 1.55
CA PRO A 79 -11.39 -12.54 2.04
C PRO A 79 -10.60 -13.80 2.41
N VAL A 80 -9.30 -13.85 2.10
CA VAL A 80 -8.43 -15.00 2.38
C VAL A 80 -7.32 -14.63 3.36
N THR A 81 -6.80 -15.62 4.07
CA THR A 81 -5.66 -15.43 4.98
C THR A 81 -4.40 -15.15 4.18
N LEU A 82 -3.73 -14.06 4.51
CA LEU A 82 -2.45 -13.64 3.92
C LEU A 82 -1.28 -13.98 4.83
N GLN A 83 -0.07 -13.97 4.24
CA GLN A 83 1.15 -14.30 4.96
C GLN A 83 2.06 -13.08 5.05
N ARG A 84 2.81 -12.99 6.15
CA ARG A 84 3.94 -12.07 6.30
C ARG A 84 5.17 -12.60 5.57
N THR A 85 6.07 -11.71 5.21
CA THR A 85 7.38 -12.07 4.65
C THR A 85 8.54 -11.69 5.56
N SER A 86 8.38 -10.68 6.42
CA SER A 86 9.41 -10.32 7.40
C SER A 86 9.67 -11.46 8.39
N SER A 87 10.94 -11.71 8.69
CA SER A 87 11.37 -12.83 9.55
C SER A 87 11.14 -12.52 11.02
N PRO A 88 10.37 -13.34 11.75
CA PRO A 88 10.27 -13.24 13.21
C PRO A 88 11.62 -13.46 13.94
N ALA A 89 12.57 -14.13 13.28
CA ALA A 89 13.88 -14.45 13.85
C ALA A 89 14.98 -13.42 13.47
N SER A 90 14.68 -12.43 12.62
CA SER A 90 15.68 -11.45 12.19
C SER A 90 16.15 -10.58 13.35
N PRO A 91 17.45 -10.55 13.68
CA PRO A 91 17.99 -9.68 14.72
C PRO A 91 17.98 -8.20 14.34
N MET A 92 17.79 -7.88 13.06
CA MET A 92 17.69 -6.51 12.55
C MET A 92 16.32 -5.88 12.84
N LEU A 93 15.32 -6.68 13.18
CA LEU A 93 13.96 -6.22 13.45
C LEU A 93 13.75 -5.99 14.94
N LYS A 94 12.98 -4.95 15.28
CA LYS A 94 12.55 -4.70 16.66
C LYS A 94 11.66 -5.86 17.14
N ARG A 95 11.70 -6.15 18.44
CA ARG A 95 10.88 -7.21 19.04
C ARG A 95 9.40 -7.15 18.63
N THR A 96 8.81 -5.95 18.64
CA THR A 96 7.41 -5.76 18.21
C THR A 96 7.18 -6.11 16.73
N GLN A 97 8.17 -5.88 15.86
CA GLN A 97 8.11 -6.26 14.44
C GLN A 97 8.27 -7.77 14.27
N GLN A 98 9.15 -8.40 15.05
CA GLN A 98 9.32 -9.85 15.07
C GLN A 98 8.00 -10.55 15.48
N GLU A 99 7.37 -10.10 16.57
CA GLU A 99 6.17 -10.71 17.15
C GLU A 99 4.88 -10.40 16.37
N GLN A 100 4.73 -9.17 15.87
CA GLN A 100 3.46 -8.66 15.34
C GLN A 100 3.50 -8.28 13.86
N GLY A 101 4.67 -8.30 13.21
CA GLY A 101 4.85 -7.72 11.89
C GLY A 101 5.03 -6.20 11.91
N PHE A 102 5.36 -5.65 10.76
CA PHE A 102 5.50 -4.20 10.59
C PHE A 102 4.17 -3.46 10.78
N ASN A 103 4.26 -2.22 11.27
CA ASN A 103 3.14 -1.29 11.37
C ASN A 103 3.52 0.06 10.77
N GLU A 104 2.69 0.56 9.85
CA GLU A 104 2.88 1.85 9.21
C GLU A 104 1.77 2.82 9.67
N PRO A 105 2.11 3.94 10.33
CA PRO A 105 1.11 4.90 10.79
C PRO A 105 0.26 5.51 9.69
N THR A 106 0.85 5.77 8.52
CA THR A 106 0.12 6.31 7.35
C THR A 106 -0.95 5.32 6.89
N ASP A 107 -0.61 4.04 6.79
CA ASP A 107 -1.55 2.98 6.40
C ASP A 107 -2.73 2.93 7.37
N THR A 108 -2.46 3.04 8.68
CA THR A 108 -3.49 3.09 9.72
C THR A 108 -4.48 4.22 9.48
N VAL A 109 -3.99 5.42 9.20
CA VAL A 109 -4.86 6.60 8.99
C VAL A 109 -5.70 6.45 7.72
N VAL A 110 -5.10 5.97 6.63
CA VAL A 110 -5.80 5.79 5.34
C VAL A 110 -6.91 4.75 5.47
N TRP A 111 -6.61 3.57 5.99
CA TRP A 111 -7.62 2.53 6.21
C TRP A 111 -8.70 2.94 7.19
N SER A 112 -8.33 3.61 8.30
CA SER A 112 -9.30 4.11 9.26
C SER A 112 -10.27 5.11 8.62
N ALA A 113 -9.79 6.03 7.79
CA ALA A 113 -10.64 7.00 7.12
C ALA A 113 -11.71 6.34 6.22
N ILE A 114 -11.33 5.28 5.49
CA ILE A 114 -12.27 4.49 4.67
C ILE A 114 -13.37 3.87 5.55
N ILE A 115 -12.96 3.23 6.65
CA ILE A 115 -13.87 2.51 7.54
C ILE A 115 -14.77 3.46 8.32
N GLU A 116 -14.22 4.57 8.85
CA GLU A 116 -14.94 5.60 9.61
C GLU A 116 -16.04 6.28 8.79
N GLN A 117 -15.89 6.34 7.46
CA GLN A 117 -16.91 6.86 6.55
C GLN A 117 -17.92 5.79 6.10
N GLY A 118 -17.88 4.59 6.66
CA GLY A 118 -18.80 3.51 6.31
C GLY A 118 -18.66 2.97 4.89
N ILE A 119 -17.52 3.22 4.24
CA ILE A 119 -17.22 2.71 2.89
C ILE A 119 -16.87 1.22 3.02
N ASP A 120 -17.46 0.40 2.16
CA ASP A 120 -17.00 -0.99 2.03
C ASP A 120 -15.52 -0.99 1.63
N PRO A 121 -14.61 -1.60 2.42
CA PRO A 121 -13.19 -1.64 2.12
C PRO A 121 -12.84 -2.21 0.74
N TYR A 122 -13.73 -2.99 0.15
CA TYR A 122 -13.57 -3.53 -1.21
C TYR A 122 -13.98 -2.53 -2.32
N ASP A 123 -14.67 -1.46 -1.98
CA ASP A 123 -14.97 -0.36 -2.90
C ASP A 123 -13.82 0.65 -2.99
N ALA A 124 -12.75 0.48 -2.20
CA ALA A 124 -11.54 1.29 -2.23
C ALA A 124 -10.33 0.46 -2.72
N LEU A 125 -9.66 0.94 -3.77
CA LEU A 125 -8.41 0.38 -4.26
C LEU A 125 -7.27 1.32 -3.89
N LEU A 126 -6.31 0.82 -3.10
CA LEU A 126 -5.13 1.55 -2.66
C LEU A 126 -3.95 1.18 -3.54
N TRP A 127 -3.17 2.19 -3.95
CA TRP A 127 -2.02 2.01 -4.84
C TRP A 127 -0.88 2.98 -4.53
N ASN A 128 0.29 2.74 -5.11
CA ASN A 128 1.41 3.68 -5.09
C ASN A 128 1.78 4.04 -6.52
N ILE A 129 2.07 5.33 -6.80
CA ILE A 129 2.56 5.79 -8.11
C ILE A 129 3.81 4.99 -8.50
N PHE A 130 4.78 4.90 -7.58
CA PHE A 130 5.90 3.99 -7.71
C PHE A 130 5.63 2.75 -6.85
N PRO A 131 5.17 1.63 -7.44
CA PRO A 131 4.75 0.45 -6.68
C PRO A 131 5.92 -0.36 -6.12
N PHE A 132 7.13 0.16 -6.21
CA PHE A 132 8.34 -0.40 -5.62
C PHE A 132 8.79 0.40 -4.40
N HIS A 133 9.73 -0.16 -3.63
CA HIS A 133 10.24 0.47 -2.42
C HIS A 133 11.54 1.25 -2.71
N PRO A 134 11.49 2.60 -2.80
CA PRO A 134 12.68 3.42 -2.94
C PRO A 134 13.36 3.60 -1.57
N HIS A 135 14.60 3.16 -1.43
CA HIS A 135 15.40 3.27 -0.21
C HIS A 135 16.78 3.83 -0.49
N LYS A 136 17.50 4.24 0.54
CA LYS A 136 18.91 4.61 0.42
C LYS A 136 19.75 3.37 0.13
N ALA A 137 20.80 3.53 -0.66
CA ALA A 137 21.71 2.44 -0.99
C ALA A 137 22.29 1.80 0.29
N GLY A 138 22.20 0.48 0.42
CA GLY A 138 22.65 -0.26 1.59
C GLY A 138 21.76 -0.16 2.83
N GLU A 139 20.68 0.66 2.81
CA GLU A 139 19.80 0.87 3.96
C GLU A 139 18.34 0.45 3.64
N PRO A 140 18.01 -0.85 3.59
CA PRO A 140 16.72 -1.35 3.14
C PRO A 140 15.55 -1.01 4.07
N LEU A 141 15.81 -0.54 5.30
CA LEU A 141 14.80 -0.07 6.25
C LEU A 141 14.70 1.46 6.31
N THR A 142 14.89 2.12 5.16
CA THR A 142 14.68 3.56 4.98
C THR A 142 13.72 3.83 3.83
N ASN A 143 13.19 5.04 3.77
CA ASN A 143 12.41 5.53 2.63
C ASN A 143 13.14 6.72 1.99
N ARG A 144 13.01 6.88 0.69
CA ARG A 144 13.33 8.11 -0.05
C ARG A 144 12.22 8.44 -1.05
N THR A 145 12.21 9.65 -1.52
CA THR A 145 11.37 10.05 -2.66
C THR A 145 11.83 9.29 -3.91
N PRO A 146 10.93 8.70 -4.71
CA PRO A 146 11.28 8.15 -6.01
C PRO A 146 11.75 9.24 -6.98
N THR A 147 12.68 8.89 -7.85
CA THR A 147 13.13 9.76 -8.93
C THR A 147 12.03 9.91 -9.99
N GLU A 148 12.16 10.88 -10.90
CA GLU A 148 11.20 11.05 -11.99
C GLU A 148 11.13 9.84 -12.91
N SER A 149 12.26 9.18 -13.19
CA SER A 149 12.30 7.94 -13.98
C SER A 149 11.61 6.78 -13.26
N GLU A 150 11.73 6.68 -11.94
CA GLU A 150 11.02 5.68 -11.14
C GLU A 150 9.51 5.98 -11.13
N GLN A 151 9.11 7.24 -11.01
CA GLN A 151 7.69 7.63 -11.12
C GLN A 151 7.12 7.32 -12.50
N GLN A 152 7.87 7.59 -13.57
CA GLN A 152 7.48 7.26 -14.95
C GLN A 152 7.30 5.76 -15.14
N LEU A 153 8.25 4.96 -14.63
CA LEU A 153 8.13 3.50 -14.64
C LEU A 153 6.87 3.04 -13.88
N GLY A 154 6.64 3.59 -12.69
CA GLY A 154 5.49 3.24 -11.86
C GLY A 154 4.16 3.63 -12.51
N TRP A 155 4.13 4.75 -13.23
CA TRP A 155 2.96 5.20 -13.97
C TRP A 155 2.47 4.18 -15.01
N GLU A 156 3.38 3.45 -15.66
CA GLU A 156 3.01 2.39 -16.60
C GLU A 156 2.19 1.27 -15.93
N TYR A 157 2.52 0.92 -14.68
CA TYR A 157 1.72 -0.03 -13.90
C TYR A 157 0.38 0.56 -13.48
N THR A 158 0.34 1.83 -13.10
CA THR A 158 -0.91 2.52 -12.73
C THR A 158 -1.88 2.57 -13.90
N LYS A 159 -1.40 2.91 -15.10
CA LYS A 159 -2.23 2.89 -16.33
C LYS A 159 -2.83 1.51 -16.61
N LYS A 160 -1.99 0.46 -16.52
CA LYS A 160 -2.44 -0.92 -16.74
C LYS A 160 -3.48 -1.34 -15.71
N LEU A 161 -3.30 -0.95 -14.44
CA LEU A 161 -4.24 -1.25 -13.36
C LEU A 161 -5.60 -0.59 -13.60
N LEU A 162 -5.61 0.69 -13.98
CA LEU A 162 -6.85 1.42 -14.29
C LEU A 162 -7.54 0.89 -15.57
N ALA A 163 -6.77 0.54 -16.60
CA ALA A 163 -7.29 -0.09 -17.80
C ALA A 163 -7.97 -1.44 -17.47
N LEU A 164 -7.29 -2.30 -16.71
CA LEU A 164 -7.84 -3.59 -16.29
C LEU A 164 -9.09 -3.41 -15.42
N HIS A 165 -9.10 -2.42 -14.52
CA HIS A 165 -10.29 -2.10 -13.73
C HIS A 165 -11.49 -1.77 -14.62
N THR A 166 -11.28 -0.94 -15.66
CA THR A 166 -12.32 -0.57 -16.64
C THR A 166 -12.76 -1.76 -17.50
N GLU A 167 -11.82 -2.56 -17.99
CA GLU A 167 -12.10 -3.76 -18.79
C GLU A 167 -12.97 -4.78 -18.04
N LEU A 168 -12.80 -4.86 -16.72
CA LEU A 168 -13.60 -5.70 -15.83
C LEU A 168 -14.94 -5.07 -15.43
N GLY A 169 -15.35 -3.96 -16.07
CA GLY A 169 -16.63 -3.29 -15.84
C GLY A 169 -16.67 -2.35 -14.64
N GLY A 170 -15.52 -2.00 -14.10
CA GLY A 170 -15.41 -1.06 -12.97
C GLY A 170 -15.84 0.36 -13.35
N PRO A 171 -16.50 1.09 -12.42
CA PRO A 171 -16.85 2.48 -12.65
C PRO A 171 -15.59 3.37 -12.71
N LYS A 172 -15.70 4.56 -13.31
CA LYS A 172 -14.64 5.56 -13.21
C LYS A 172 -14.44 5.93 -11.72
N PRO A 173 -13.29 5.64 -11.11
CA PRO A 173 -13.12 5.86 -9.69
C PRO A 173 -12.91 7.33 -9.36
N LEU A 174 -13.35 7.75 -8.16
CA LEU A 174 -12.87 8.96 -7.53
C LEU A 174 -11.40 8.79 -7.13
N VAL A 175 -10.51 9.64 -7.63
CA VAL A 175 -9.08 9.53 -7.37
C VAL A 175 -8.68 10.47 -6.25
N LEU A 176 -8.13 9.92 -5.16
CA LEU A 176 -7.63 10.63 -3.99
C LEU A 176 -6.12 10.45 -3.86
N ALA A 177 -5.38 11.54 -3.80
CA ALA A 177 -3.93 11.51 -3.65
C ALA A 177 -3.50 11.73 -2.19
N VAL A 178 -2.68 10.85 -1.66
CA VAL A 178 -2.12 10.94 -0.30
C VAL A 178 -0.91 11.89 -0.32
N GLY A 179 -1.14 13.15 0.02
CA GLY A 179 -0.14 14.21 -0.01
C GLY A 179 -0.07 14.96 -1.34
N GLN A 180 0.39 16.22 -1.27
CA GLN A 180 0.46 17.10 -2.43
C GLN A 180 1.39 16.57 -3.53
N LYS A 181 2.54 15.99 -3.15
CA LYS A 181 3.46 15.39 -4.13
C LYS A 181 2.80 14.30 -4.99
N SER A 182 1.96 13.47 -4.39
CA SER A 182 1.21 12.45 -5.14
C SER A 182 0.22 13.09 -6.10
N ALA A 183 -0.51 14.14 -5.69
CA ALA A 183 -1.44 14.87 -6.54
C ALA A 183 -0.72 15.52 -7.72
N ASP A 184 0.40 16.21 -7.46
CA ASP A 184 1.21 16.90 -8.49
C ASP A 184 1.77 15.89 -9.50
N THR A 185 2.27 14.75 -9.02
CA THR A 185 2.81 13.70 -9.89
C THR A 185 1.73 13.11 -10.79
N MET A 186 0.54 12.82 -10.23
CA MET A 186 -0.58 12.33 -11.04
C MET A 186 -1.07 13.35 -12.04
N GLY A 187 -1.12 14.63 -11.66
CA GLY A 187 -1.43 15.74 -12.57
C GLY A 187 -0.46 15.83 -13.76
N ARG A 188 0.85 15.63 -13.53
CA ARG A 188 1.87 15.57 -14.60
C ARG A 188 1.62 14.42 -15.58
N PHE A 189 1.03 13.34 -15.13
CA PHE A 189 0.66 12.17 -15.94
C PHE A 189 -0.77 12.26 -16.53
N GLY A 190 -1.44 13.40 -16.35
CA GLY A 190 -2.77 13.64 -16.92
C GLY A 190 -3.93 12.98 -16.14
N LEU A 191 -3.70 12.49 -14.92
CA LEU A 191 -4.73 11.96 -14.06
C LEU A 191 -5.12 12.98 -12.99
N SER A 192 -6.34 13.52 -13.09
CA SER A 192 -6.87 14.44 -12.08
C SER A 192 -7.16 13.70 -10.77
N ALA A 193 -6.67 14.24 -9.66
CA ALA A 193 -6.86 13.69 -8.33
C ALA A 193 -7.15 14.80 -7.31
N ILE A 194 -7.96 14.50 -6.30
CA ILE A 194 -8.12 15.36 -5.14
C ILE A 194 -6.93 15.13 -4.21
N GLY A 195 -6.10 16.16 -4.01
CA GLY A 195 -4.97 16.12 -3.09
C GLY A 195 -5.43 16.19 -1.64
N LEU A 196 -5.12 15.16 -0.85
CA LEU A 196 -5.36 15.14 0.59
C LEU A 196 -4.07 15.46 1.35
N ARG A 197 -4.17 16.06 2.55
CA ARG A 197 -3.01 16.26 3.41
C ARG A 197 -2.38 14.91 3.78
N HIS A 198 -1.05 14.76 3.59
CA HIS A 198 -0.37 13.53 4.00
C HIS A 198 -0.52 13.30 5.51
N PRO A 199 -0.82 12.07 5.98
CA PRO A 199 -1.03 11.76 7.40
C PRO A 199 0.17 12.05 8.32
N ALA A 200 1.41 11.96 7.80
CA ALA A 200 2.61 12.21 8.57
C ALA A 200 2.69 13.66 9.09
N ASN A 201 3.58 13.88 10.07
CA ASN A 201 3.89 15.20 10.64
C ASN A 201 2.63 15.94 11.13
N GLY A 202 1.79 15.24 11.91
CA GLY A 202 0.58 15.81 12.49
C GLY A 202 -0.59 15.95 11.52
N GLY A 203 -0.47 15.43 10.29
CA GLY A 203 -1.50 15.56 9.26
C GLY A 203 -2.68 14.57 9.34
N ALA A 204 -2.71 13.68 10.32
CA ALA A 204 -3.71 12.60 10.38
C ALA A 204 -5.17 13.11 10.43
N ASN A 205 -5.46 14.12 11.24
CA ASN A 205 -6.82 14.69 11.33
C ASN A 205 -7.21 15.44 10.05
N LEU A 206 -6.28 16.23 9.50
CA LEU A 206 -6.51 16.94 8.24
C LEU A 206 -6.71 15.97 7.06
N TYR A 207 -6.04 14.80 7.08
CA TYR A 207 -6.30 13.75 6.11
C TYR A 207 -7.74 13.23 6.23
N ARG A 208 -8.19 12.85 7.43
CA ARG A 208 -9.56 12.36 7.67
C ARG A 208 -10.62 13.37 7.28
N GLU A 209 -10.44 14.64 7.67
CA GLU A 209 -11.34 15.73 7.30
C GLU A 209 -11.41 15.94 5.78
N GLY A 210 -10.25 15.94 5.12
CA GLY A 210 -10.16 16.04 3.66
C GLY A 210 -10.78 14.85 2.95
N PHE A 211 -10.57 13.65 3.46
CA PHE A 211 -11.17 12.42 2.94
C PHE A 211 -12.69 12.46 3.06
N ALA A 212 -13.22 12.80 4.26
CA ALA A 212 -14.67 12.91 4.49
C ALA A 212 -15.37 13.98 3.63
N LYS A 213 -14.65 15.05 3.25
CA LYS A 213 -15.19 16.09 2.35
C LYS A 213 -15.17 15.69 0.88
N ALA A 214 -14.30 14.75 0.51
CA ALA A 214 -14.11 14.34 -0.87
C ALA A 214 -15.09 13.26 -1.32
N ILE A 215 -15.68 12.52 -0.38
CA ILE A 215 -16.64 11.45 -0.62
C ILE A 215 -18.05 11.90 -0.26
#